data_f2213c470fbe60da73e74c19ee34ca09
#
_entry.id   f2213c470fbe60da73e74c19ee34ca09
#
_cell.length_a   1.000
_cell.length_b   1.000
_cell.length_c   1.000
_cell.angle_alpha   90.00
_cell.angle_beta   90.00
_cell.angle_gamma   90.00
#
_symmetry.space_group_name_H-M   'P 1'
#
loop_
_entity.id
_entity.type
_entity.pdbx_description
1 polymer ?
#
loop_
_entity_poly.entity_id
_entity_poly.type
_entity_poly.pdbx_seq_one_letter_code
_entity_poly.pdbx_strand_id
1 'polypeptide(L)'
;MSKPKYYISTAIAYTSSRPHIGNTYEIVLADSIARYKRMEGYDVYFQTGTDEHGQKIEEKANAAGITPKEYVDNVAKIVKANWDVMNTSYDKFIRTTDDYHEKQVQKIFKKLYEQGDIYKGHYEGMYCTPCESFFTESQLVDGKCPDCGGEVKPAKEEAYFFLSLIHISEPTRPRLIS
;
A
#
# COMPACT_ATOMS: atom_id res chain seq x y z
N MET A 1 -14.00 -25.25 24.63
CA MET A 1 -13.86 -25.13 23.16
C MET A 1 -13.08 -23.90 22.84
N SER A 2 -12.17 -23.95 21.86
CA SER A 2 -11.45 -22.74 21.40
C SER A 2 -12.43 -21.78 20.73
N LYS A 3 -12.28 -20.48 20.97
CA LYS A 3 -13.07 -19.45 20.28
C LYS A 3 -12.82 -19.51 18.75
N PRO A 4 -13.85 -19.31 17.92
CA PRO A 4 -13.64 -19.20 16.47
C PRO A 4 -12.78 -17.97 16.17
N LYS A 5 -11.89 -18.09 15.17
CA LYS A 5 -10.96 -17.02 14.80
C LYS A 5 -11.61 -16.06 13.80
N TYR A 6 -11.35 -14.77 13.97
CA TYR A 6 -11.77 -13.73 13.03
C TYR A 6 -10.62 -12.75 12.78
N TYR A 7 -10.26 -12.57 11.52
CA TYR A 7 -9.24 -11.62 11.10
C TYR A 7 -9.89 -10.47 10.33
N ILE A 8 -9.51 -9.25 10.66
CA ILE A 8 -9.92 -8.04 9.94
C ILE A 8 -8.74 -7.10 9.81
N SER A 9 -8.61 -6.46 8.66
CA SER A 9 -7.61 -5.42 8.42
C SER A 9 -8.22 -4.25 7.66
N THR A 10 -7.63 -3.07 7.82
CA THR A 10 -7.88 -1.91 6.96
C THR A 10 -6.84 -1.83 5.84
N ALA A 11 -7.06 -0.96 4.85
CA ALA A 11 -5.96 -0.39 4.12
C ALA A 11 -4.99 0.30 5.10
N ILE A 12 -3.71 0.29 4.78
CA ILE A 12 -2.69 0.97 5.58
C ILE A 12 -2.48 2.39 5.06
N ALA A 13 -2.45 3.37 5.94
CA ALA A 13 -2.39 4.77 5.55
C ALA A 13 -1.05 5.12 4.87
N TYR A 14 -1.11 5.68 3.66
CA TYR A 14 0.09 6.13 2.95
C TYR A 14 0.69 7.38 3.61
N THR A 15 1.95 7.29 4.00
CA THR A 15 2.61 8.33 4.79
C THR A 15 3.10 9.54 3.99
N SER A 16 2.64 9.71 2.76
CA SER A 16 2.94 10.92 1.97
C SER A 16 2.28 12.19 2.53
N SER A 17 1.27 12.06 3.39
CA SER A 17 0.59 13.18 4.04
C SER A 17 -0.01 12.76 5.39
N ARG A 18 -0.49 13.77 6.15
CA ARG A 18 -1.29 13.50 7.36
C ARG A 18 -2.60 12.82 6.98
N PRO A 19 -3.14 11.92 7.84
CA PRO A 19 -4.41 11.27 7.58
C PRO A 19 -5.55 12.29 7.55
N HIS A 20 -6.55 12.02 6.73
CA HIS A 20 -7.77 12.82 6.59
C HIS A 20 -9.02 12.01 7.00
N ILE A 21 -10.18 12.63 6.97
CA ILE A 21 -11.47 12.04 7.40
C ILE A 21 -11.79 10.71 6.69
N GLY A 22 -11.37 10.52 5.43
CA GLY A 22 -11.57 9.27 4.71
C GLY A 22 -10.82 8.09 5.34
N ASN A 23 -9.58 8.32 5.79
CA ASN A 23 -8.83 7.28 6.51
C ASN A 23 -9.47 6.96 7.87
N THR A 24 -10.01 7.98 8.58
CA THR A 24 -10.72 7.77 9.84
C THR A 24 -12.02 7.00 9.68
N TYR A 25 -12.75 7.23 8.60
CA TYR A 25 -13.98 6.48 8.33
C TYR A 25 -13.71 4.97 8.21
N GLU A 26 -12.70 4.59 7.46
CA GLU A 26 -12.34 3.19 7.26
C GLU A 26 -11.93 2.50 8.56
N ILE A 27 -11.08 3.14 9.37
CA ILE A 27 -10.61 2.56 10.62
C ILE A 27 -11.76 2.37 11.64
N VAL A 28 -12.68 3.34 11.72
CA VAL A 28 -13.85 3.26 12.61
C VAL A 28 -14.83 2.18 12.16
N LEU A 29 -15.02 2.03 10.84
CA LEU A 29 -15.86 0.95 10.30
C LEU A 29 -15.30 -0.43 10.65
N ALA A 30 -13.99 -0.64 10.42
CA ALA A 30 -13.34 -1.90 10.75
C ALA A 30 -13.34 -2.17 12.27
N ASP A 31 -13.12 -1.15 13.10
CA ASP A 31 -13.17 -1.25 14.56
C ASP A 31 -14.56 -1.64 15.06
N SER A 32 -15.62 -1.09 14.46
CA SER A 32 -16.99 -1.45 14.79
C SER A 32 -17.27 -2.94 14.53
N ILE A 33 -16.79 -3.47 13.39
CA ILE A 33 -16.91 -4.88 13.06
C ILE A 33 -16.08 -5.74 14.02
N ALA A 34 -14.84 -5.33 14.31
CA ALA A 34 -13.98 -6.05 15.25
C ALA A 34 -14.59 -6.16 16.65
N ARG A 35 -15.14 -5.06 17.16
CA ARG A 35 -15.85 -5.03 18.46
C ARG A 35 -17.08 -5.91 18.44
N TYR A 36 -17.89 -5.84 17.39
CA TYR A 36 -19.06 -6.68 17.24
C TYR A 36 -18.68 -8.18 17.28
N LYS A 37 -17.66 -8.57 16.52
CA LYS A 37 -17.17 -9.96 16.50
C LYS A 37 -16.62 -10.41 17.85
N ARG A 38 -15.96 -9.55 18.62
CA ARG A 38 -15.55 -9.85 19.99
C ARG A 38 -16.75 -10.08 20.90
N MET A 39 -17.83 -9.30 20.75
CA MET A 39 -19.07 -9.49 21.50
C MET A 39 -19.78 -10.82 21.16
N GLU A 40 -19.68 -11.27 19.89
CA GLU A 40 -20.16 -12.59 19.46
C GLU A 40 -19.29 -13.76 20.00
N GLY A 41 -18.18 -13.47 20.69
CA GLY A 41 -17.32 -14.48 21.30
C GLY A 41 -16.18 -14.97 20.39
N TYR A 42 -15.88 -14.29 19.27
CA TYR A 42 -14.74 -14.61 18.43
C TYR A 42 -13.42 -14.17 19.08
N ASP A 43 -12.36 -14.90 18.74
CA ASP A 43 -10.98 -14.49 18.96
C ASP A 43 -10.56 -13.62 17.74
N VAL A 44 -10.63 -12.30 17.93
CA VAL A 44 -10.44 -11.34 16.84
C VAL A 44 -9.02 -10.83 16.81
N TYR A 45 -8.42 -10.84 15.62
CA TYR A 45 -7.17 -10.13 15.35
C TYR A 45 -7.46 -9.00 14.35
N PHE A 46 -7.33 -7.76 14.81
CA PHE A 46 -7.56 -6.55 14.02
C PHE A 46 -6.23 -5.83 13.74
N GLN A 47 -5.90 -5.70 12.47
CA GLN A 47 -4.65 -5.08 12.02
C GLN A 47 -4.91 -3.83 11.18
N THR A 48 -4.15 -2.78 11.46
CA THR A 48 -4.03 -1.56 10.67
C THR A 48 -2.56 -1.15 10.59
N GLY A 49 -2.23 -0.01 9.98
CA GLY A 49 -0.85 0.45 9.93
C GLY A 49 -0.59 1.58 8.95
N THR A 50 0.66 1.69 8.52
CA THR A 50 1.13 2.70 7.58
C THR A 50 1.93 2.09 6.43
N ASP A 51 1.72 2.64 5.23
CA ASP A 51 2.52 2.39 4.02
C ASP A 51 3.57 3.50 3.89
N GLU A 52 4.85 3.11 3.89
CA GLU A 52 5.96 4.02 4.19
C GLU A 52 7.05 4.04 3.10
N HIS A 53 6.78 3.52 1.90
CA HIS A 53 7.70 3.52 0.78
C HIS A 53 7.14 4.31 -0.40
N GLY A 54 8.03 4.90 -1.21
CA GLY A 54 7.68 5.57 -2.46
C GLY A 54 8.43 6.88 -2.68
N GLN A 55 8.57 7.26 -3.96
CA GLN A 55 9.30 8.45 -4.39
C GLN A 55 8.71 9.74 -3.77
N LYS A 56 7.41 9.82 -3.64
CA LYS A 56 6.70 10.98 -3.08
C LYS A 56 7.07 11.24 -1.61
N ILE A 57 7.37 10.19 -0.86
CA ILE A 57 7.86 10.29 0.53
C ILE A 57 9.28 10.85 0.53
N GLU A 58 10.15 10.33 -0.35
CA GLU A 58 11.53 10.80 -0.50
C GLU A 58 11.57 12.29 -0.89
N GLU A 59 10.77 12.71 -1.87
CA GLU A 59 10.66 14.11 -2.28
C GLU A 59 10.26 15.04 -1.11
N LYS A 60 9.28 14.60 -0.30
CA LYS A 60 8.82 15.38 0.87
C LYS A 60 9.84 15.41 2.00
N ALA A 61 10.53 14.31 2.24
CA ALA A 61 11.61 14.26 3.22
C ALA A 61 12.76 15.21 2.82
N ASN A 62 13.17 15.17 1.55
CA ASN A 62 14.19 16.06 1.00
C ASN A 62 13.77 17.54 1.10
N ALA A 63 12.51 17.86 0.76
CA ALA A 63 11.96 19.21 0.90
C ALA A 63 11.92 19.69 2.37
N ALA A 64 11.76 18.77 3.31
CA ALA A 64 11.80 19.05 4.76
C ALA A 64 13.23 19.06 5.35
N GLY A 65 14.26 18.69 4.57
CA GLY A 65 15.65 18.62 5.04
C GLY A 65 15.91 17.49 6.05
N ILE A 66 15.14 16.42 6.02
CA ILE A 66 15.26 15.26 6.92
C ILE A 66 15.36 13.97 6.12
N THR A 67 15.73 12.87 6.77
CA THR A 67 15.78 11.57 6.11
C THR A 67 14.36 11.03 5.84
N PRO A 68 14.16 10.18 4.79
CA PRO A 68 12.89 9.51 4.56
C PRO A 68 12.39 8.74 5.79
N LYS A 69 13.29 8.10 6.54
CA LYS A 69 12.95 7.37 7.75
C LYS A 69 12.39 8.28 8.85
N GLU A 70 13.03 9.43 9.10
CA GLU A 70 12.52 10.42 10.07
C GLU A 70 11.18 11.00 9.64
N TYR A 71 10.99 11.22 8.34
CA TYR A 71 9.74 11.72 7.81
C TYR A 71 8.61 10.74 8.08
N VAL A 72 8.76 9.46 7.70
CA VAL A 72 7.71 8.45 7.93
C VAL A 72 7.50 8.15 9.41
N ASP A 73 8.54 8.20 10.24
CA ASP A 73 8.41 8.06 11.70
C ASP A 73 7.52 9.15 12.30
N ASN A 74 7.65 10.38 11.83
CA ASN A 74 6.83 11.51 12.27
C ASN A 74 5.37 11.36 11.81
N VAL A 75 5.14 10.97 10.55
CA VAL A 75 3.78 10.78 10.03
C VAL A 75 3.11 9.57 10.69
N ALA A 76 3.80 8.45 10.86
CA ALA A 76 3.26 7.27 11.52
C ALA A 76 2.84 7.55 12.98
N LYS A 77 3.60 8.37 13.71
CA LYS A 77 3.21 8.84 15.05
C LYS A 77 1.88 9.62 15.03
N ILE A 78 1.69 10.49 14.03
CA ILE A 78 0.45 11.27 13.89
C ILE A 78 -0.73 10.35 13.54
N VAL A 79 -0.54 9.41 12.61
CA VAL A 79 -1.56 8.42 12.26
C VAL A 79 -1.98 7.62 13.48
N LYS A 80 -1.01 7.07 14.21
CA LYS A 80 -1.26 6.28 15.41
C LYS A 80 -1.98 7.09 16.48
N ALA A 81 -1.55 8.33 16.74
CA ALA A 81 -2.22 9.20 17.71
C ALA A 81 -3.69 9.49 17.32
N ASN A 82 -3.99 9.66 16.04
CA ASN A 82 -5.37 9.84 15.58
C ASN A 82 -6.21 8.57 15.82
N TRP A 83 -5.68 7.39 15.55
CA TRP A 83 -6.36 6.11 15.84
C TRP A 83 -6.60 5.92 17.36
N ASP A 84 -5.63 6.30 18.17
CA ASP A 84 -5.73 6.23 19.63
C ASP A 84 -6.79 7.22 20.18
N VAL A 85 -6.87 8.44 19.65
CA VAL A 85 -7.93 9.43 20.00
C VAL A 85 -9.32 8.89 19.68
N MET A 86 -9.49 8.14 18.59
CA MET A 86 -10.75 7.49 18.24
C MET A 86 -11.01 6.21 19.03
N ASN A 87 -10.15 5.87 19.98
CA ASN A 87 -10.25 4.66 20.81
C ASN A 87 -10.41 3.37 19.98
N THR A 88 -9.68 3.28 18.87
CA THR A 88 -9.72 2.09 18.01
C THR A 88 -9.03 0.90 18.69
N SER A 89 -9.62 -0.28 18.55
CA SER A 89 -9.24 -1.49 19.29
C SER A 89 -8.36 -2.44 18.46
N TYR A 90 -7.47 -1.90 17.61
CA TYR A 90 -6.56 -2.73 16.82
C TYR A 90 -5.58 -3.49 17.73
N ASP A 91 -5.28 -4.72 17.34
CA ASP A 91 -4.31 -5.57 18.04
C ASP A 91 -2.89 -5.33 17.52
N LYS A 92 -2.78 -4.92 16.24
CA LYS A 92 -1.49 -4.65 15.60
C LYS A 92 -1.54 -3.40 14.74
N PHE A 93 -0.57 -2.51 14.97
CA PHE A 93 -0.22 -1.43 14.05
C PHE A 93 1.07 -1.83 13.33
N ILE A 94 0.98 -2.14 12.04
CA ILE A 94 2.11 -2.55 11.20
C ILE A 94 2.67 -1.34 10.46
N ARG A 95 3.97 -1.31 10.32
CA ARG A 95 4.68 -0.34 9.47
C ARG A 95 5.42 -1.13 8.39
N THR A 96 5.35 -0.68 7.15
CA THR A 96 6.06 -1.38 6.06
C THR A 96 7.58 -1.26 6.18
N THR A 97 8.08 -0.33 7.02
CA THR A 97 9.49 -0.19 7.41
C THR A 97 9.88 -0.98 8.67
N ASP A 98 8.99 -1.77 9.25
CA ASP A 98 9.35 -2.66 10.38
C ASP A 98 10.26 -3.80 9.88
N ASP A 99 11.37 -4.05 10.56
CA ASP A 99 12.36 -5.09 10.20
C ASP A 99 11.74 -6.48 9.97
N TYR A 100 10.77 -6.86 10.81
CA TYR A 100 10.11 -8.15 10.67
C TYR A 100 9.23 -8.21 9.43
N HIS A 101 8.61 -7.10 9.02
CA HIS A 101 7.83 -6.99 7.79
C HIS A 101 8.75 -7.12 6.58
N GLU A 102 9.81 -6.33 6.52
CA GLU A 102 10.79 -6.37 5.43
C GLU A 102 11.38 -7.78 5.25
N LYS A 103 11.80 -8.42 6.35
CA LYS A 103 12.30 -9.81 6.30
C LYS A 103 11.28 -10.79 5.75
N GLN A 104 10.00 -10.62 6.09
CA GLN A 104 8.95 -11.50 5.58
C GLN A 104 8.66 -11.26 4.10
N VAL A 105 8.63 -10.00 3.68
CA VAL A 105 8.48 -9.62 2.26
C VAL A 105 9.65 -10.16 1.44
N GLN A 106 10.89 -9.96 1.89
CA GLN A 106 12.08 -10.50 1.22
C GLN A 106 12.02 -12.02 1.06
N LYS A 107 11.57 -12.74 2.09
CA LYS A 107 11.42 -14.20 2.04
C LYS A 107 10.41 -14.65 0.99
N ILE A 108 9.25 -13.98 0.93
CA ILE A 108 8.19 -14.29 -0.04
C ILE A 108 8.65 -13.92 -1.45
N PHE A 109 9.22 -12.73 -1.62
CA PHE A 109 9.74 -12.26 -2.90
C PHE A 109 10.80 -13.23 -3.46
N LYS A 110 11.78 -13.61 -2.63
CA LYS A 110 12.82 -14.56 -3.01
C LYS A 110 12.23 -15.89 -3.46
N LYS A 111 11.24 -16.41 -2.72
CA LYS A 111 10.57 -17.66 -3.09
C LYS A 111 9.91 -17.57 -4.47
N LEU A 112 9.16 -16.49 -4.72
CA LEU A 112 8.47 -16.29 -6.00
C LEU A 112 9.46 -16.05 -7.16
N TYR A 113 10.57 -15.38 -6.88
CA TYR A 113 11.65 -15.18 -7.85
C TYR A 113 12.33 -16.51 -8.21
N GLU A 114 12.65 -17.35 -7.22
CA GLU A 114 13.24 -18.68 -7.44
C GLU A 114 12.29 -19.65 -8.15
N GLN A 115 10.98 -19.47 -8.02
CA GLN A 115 9.95 -20.21 -8.75
C GLN A 115 9.76 -19.75 -10.20
N GLY A 116 10.31 -18.58 -10.57
CA GLY A 116 10.13 -17.97 -11.88
C GLY A 116 8.85 -17.17 -12.05
N ASP A 117 8.07 -16.98 -10.97
CA ASP A 117 6.86 -16.15 -10.98
C ASP A 117 7.19 -14.67 -11.01
N ILE A 118 8.40 -14.30 -10.59
CA ILE A 118 8.94 -12.94 -10.69
C ILE A 118 10.17 -12.97 -11.59
N TYR A 119 10.23 -12.03 -12.52
CA TYR A 119 11.39 -11.83 -13.39
C TYR A 119 11.79 -10.37 -13.48
N LYS A 120 13.06 -10.10 -13.75
CA LYS A 120 13.61 -8.76 -13.92
C LYS A 120 13.48 -8.33 -15.38
N GLY A 121 13.02 -7.12 -15.61
CA GLY A 121 12.88 -6.53 -16.92
C GLY A 121 13.05 -5.01 -16.89
N HIS A 122 12.71 -4.36 -17.98
CA HIS A 122 12.72 -2.89 -18.09
C HIS A 122 11.32 -2.42 -18.42
N TYR A 123 10.91 -1.32 -17.79
CA TYR A 123 9.69 -0.63 -18.13
C TYR A 123 10.02 0.78 -18.63
N GLU A 124 9.40 1.17 -19.75
CA GLU A 124 9.54 2.50 -20.33
C GLU A 124 8.13 3.08 -20.51
N GLY A 125 7.96 4.34 -20.19
CA GLY A 125 6.68 5.03 -20.35
C GLY A 125 6.73 6.47 -19.84
N MET A 126 5.58 7.11 -19.86
CA MET A 126 5.39 8.46 -19.34
C MET A 126 4.97 8.36 -17.86
N TYR A 127 5.85 8.78 -16.96
CA TYR A 127 5.64 8.67 -15.51
C TYR A 127 5.00 9.92 -14.93
N CYS A 128 3.95 9.74 -14.16
CA CYS A 128 3.28 10.77 -13.38
C CYS A 128 3.68 10.64 -11.90
N THR A 129 4.49 11.56 -11.38
CA THR A 129 4.93 11.54 -9.99
C THR A 129 3.78 11.69 -8.99
N PRO A 130 2.77 12.59 -9.18
CA PRO A 130 1.64 12.68 -8.26
C PRO A 130 0.80 11.41 -8.14
N CYS A 131 0.64 10.65 -9.26
CA CYS A 131 -0.13 9.40 -9.29
C CYS A 131 0.73 8.16 -9.05
N GLU A 132 2.08 8.31 -9.09
CA GLU A 132 3.04 7.20 -9.02
C GLU A 132 2.74 6.09 -10.03
N SER A 133 2.39 6.50 -11.26
CA SER A 133 1.92 5.61 -12.32
C SER A 133 2.57 5.91 -13.65
N PHE A 134 2.78 4.85 -14.42
CA PHE A 134 3.23 4.93 -15.79
C PHE A 134 2.04 4.89 -16.77
N PHE A 135 2.15 5.64 -17.84
CA PHE A 135 1.19 5.68 -18.94
C PHE A 135 1.91 5.51 -20.27
N THR A 136 1.23 4.92 -21.25
CA THR A 136 1.67 4.99 -22.63
C THR A 136 1.32 6.36 -23.20
N GLU A 137 2.00 6.79 -24.26
CA GLU A 137 1.67 8.06 -24.94
C GLU A 137 0.20 8.13 -25.40
N SER A 138 -0.37 6.99 -25.81
CA SER A 138 -1.77 6.90 -26.24
C SER A 138 -2.80 7.05 -25.10
N GLN A 139 -2.38 6.89 -23.86
CA GLN A 139 -3.25 7.06 -22.68
C GLN A 139 -3.27 8.51 -22.17
N LEU A 140 -2.35 9.35 -22.64
CA LEU A 140 -2.29 10.75 -22.20
C LEU A 140 -3.46 11.56 -22.79
N VAL A 141 -3.97 12.49 -22.00
CA VAL A 141 -4.97 13.47 -22.43
C VAL A 141 -4.27 14.82 -22.57
N ASP A 142 -4.22 15.34 -23.79
CA ASP A 142 -3.47 16.58 -24.14
C ASP A 142 -2.02 16.57 -23.62
N GLY A 143 -1.35 15.42 -23.70
CA GLY A 143 0.03 15.24 -23.23
C GLY A 143 0.20 15.20 -21.71
N LYS A 144 -0.90 15.08 -20.95
CA LYS A 144 -0.93 15.07 -19.50
C LYS A 144 -1.46 13.76 -18.94
N CYS A 145 -1.23 13.55 -17.65
CA CYS A 145 -1.76 12.40 -16.90
C CYS A 145 -3.30 12.35 -16.98
N PRO A 146 -3.89 11.22 -17.40
CA PRO A 146 -5.35 11.09 -17.49
C PRO A 146 -6.05 11.14 -16.14
N ASP A 147 -5.37 10.76 -15.05
CA ASP A 147 -5.99 10.65 -13.72
C ASP A 147 -5.99 11.98 -12.96
N CYS A 148 -4.88 12.72 -13.00
CA CYS A 148 -4.76 13.97 -12.21
C CYS A 148 -4.58 15.23 -13.04
N GLY A 149 -4.43 15.11 -14.39
CA GLY A 149 -4.16 16.26 -15.27
C GLY A 149 -2.75 16.86 -15.12
N GLY A 150 -1.89 16.24 -14.32
CA GLY A 150 -0.53 16.70 -14.04
C GLY A 150 0.45 16.41 -15.19
N GLU A 151 1.61 17.05 -15.13
CA GLU A 151 2.70 16.80 -16.08
C GLU A 151 3.24 15.38 -15.91
N VAL A 152 3.62 14.76 -17.03
CA VAL A 152 4.28 13.46 -17.08
C VAL A 152 5.69 13.62 -17.69
N LYS A 153 6.60 12.73 -17.31
CA LYS A 153 7.97 12.74 -17.79
C LYS A 153 8.31 11.36 -18.36
N PRO A 154 9.08 11.29 -19.49
CA PRO A 154 9.58 10.02 -19.95
C PRO A 154 10.49 9.41 -18.90
N ALA A 155 10.24 8.16 -18.54
CA ALA A 155 11.02 7.42 -17.57
C ALA A 155 11.27 6.00 -18.07
N LYS A 156 12.46 5.50 -17.74
CA LYS A 156 12.86 4.12 -17.98
C LYS A 156 13.51 3.60 -16.71
N GLU A 157 13.01 2.47 -16.22
CA GLU A 157 13.56 1.85 -15.03
C GLU A 157 13.65 0.33 -15.15
N GLU A 158 14.59 -0.24 -14.43
CA GLU A 158 14.57 -1.66 -14.17
C GLU A 158 13.46 -1.97 -13.18
N ALA A 159 12.61 -2.94 -13.51
CA ALA A 159 11.50 -3.35 -12.68
C ALA A 159 11.41 -4.87 -12.59
N TYR A 160 10.80 -5.35 -11.52
CA TYR A 160 10.42 -6.73 -11.39
C TYR A 160 8.96 -6.90 -11.80
N PHE A 161 8.70 -7.89 -12.64
CA PHE A 161 7.38 -8.22 -13.13
C PHE A 161 6.89 -9.51 -12.45
N PHE A 162 5.64 -9.48 -12.00
CA PHE A 162 5.00 -10.62 -11.34
C PHE A 162 3.91 -11.22 -12.22
N LEU A 163 4.02 -12.51 -12.49
CA LEU A 163 3.17 -13.25 -13.44
C LEU A 163 1.88 -13.81 -12.82
N SER A 164 1.47 -13.36 -11.64
CA SER A 164 0.40 -13.94 -10.85
C SER A 164 -0.91 -14.15 -11.60
N LEU A 165 -1.39 -13.17 -12.34
CA LEU A 165 -2.66 -13.25 -13.06
C LEU A 165 -2.58 -14.10 -14.32
N ILE A 166 -1.44 -14.11 -14.99
CA ILE A 166 -1.21 -14.91 -16.20
C ILE A 166 -1.22 -16.40 -15.89
N HIS A 167 -0.74 -16.79 -14.69
CA HIS A 167 -0.57 -18.19 -14.31
C HIS A 167 -1.75 -18.75 -13.51
N ILE A 168 -2.48 -17.95 -12.75
CA ILE A 168 -3.38 -18.45 -11.72
C ILE A 168 -4.86 -18.27 -12.06
N SER A 169 -5.27 -17.18 -12.70
CA SER A 169 -6.69 -16.86 -12.75
C SER A 169 -7.32 -16.63 -14.10
N GLU A 170 -6.57 -16.58 -15.20
CA GLU A 170 -7.12 -16.11 -16.46
C GLU A 170 -6.80 -16.89 -17.76
N PRO A 171 -6.74 -18.21 -17.78
CA PRO A 171 -6.73 -18.90 -19.08
C PRO A 171 -8.09 -18.86 -19.78
N THR A 172 -9.16 -18.46 -19.11
CA THR A 172 -10.55 -18.58 -19.61
C THR A 172 -11.34 -17.28 -19.67
N ARG A 173 -10.84 -16.17 -19.15
CA ARG A 173 -11.50 -14.88 -19.36
C ARG A 173 -11.08 -14.31 -20.71
N PRO A 174 -12.03 -13.97 -21.60
CA PRO A 174 -11.69 -13.20 -22.77
C PRO A 174 -11.02 -11.90 -22.28
N ARG A 175 -9.80 -11.64 -22.73
CA ARG A 175 -9.16 -10.35 -22.52
C ARG A 175 -10.12 -9.28 -23.04
N LEU A 176 -10.61 -8.44 -22.16
CA LEU A 176 -11.10 -7.14 -22.55
C LEU A 176 -9.88 -6.38 -23.08
N ILE A 177 -9.63 -6.53 -24.37
CA ILE A 177 -8.72 -5.68 -25.11
C ILE A 177 -9.51 -4.39 -25.31
N SER A 178 -9.24 -3.43 -24.45
CA SER A 178 -9.66 -2.05 -24.68
C SER A 178 -8.63 -1.38 -25.54
#